data_717dbddd55f53f9c7776b1627c36ba6c
#
_entry.id   717dbddd55f53f9c7776b1627c36ba6c
#
_cell.length_a   1.000
_cell.length_b   1.000
_cell.length_c   1.000
_cell.angle_alpha   90.00
_cell.angle_beta   90.00
_cell.angle_gamma   90.00
#
_symmetry.space_group_name_H-M   'P 1'
#
loop_
_entity.id
_entity.type
_entity.pdbx_description
1 polymer ?
#
loop_
_entity_poly.entity_id
_entity_poly.type
_entity_poly.pdbx_seq_one_letter_code
_entity_poly.pdbx_strand_id
1 'polypeptide(L)' 'FQINQNNLHLLLPGKICWLVEYLHDDYGFTLQESLSRIYRSELYKKLSTESTKYWHLGPVDLYNELKTEL' A
#
# COMPACT_ATOMS: atom_id res chain seq x y z
N PHE A 1 -5.30 21.43 1.17
CA PHE A 1 -5.48 20.29 0.26
C PHE A 1 -6.16 19.16 1.02
N GLN A 2 -7.32 18.77 0.57
CA GLN A 2 -8.07 17.68 1.18
C GLN A 2 -8.08 16.47 0.25
N ILE A 3 -7.89 15.29 0.84
CA ILE A 3 -7.95 14.06 0.08
C ILE A 3 -9.41 13.61 -0.05
N ASN A 4 -9.79 13.28 -1.27
CA ASN A 4 -11.08 12.69 -1.60
C ASN A 4 -10.85 11.58 -2.63
N GLN A 5 -11.92 10.88 -3.02
CA GLN A 5 -11.76 9.76 -3.95
C GLN A 5 -11.17 10.19 -5.29
N ASN A 6 -11.41 11.43 -5.72
CA ASN A 6 -10.94 11.90 -7.02
C ASN A 6 -9.44 12.17 -7.06
N ASN A 7 -8.83 12.55 -5.92
CA ASN A 7 -7.40 12.88 -5.88
C ASN A 7 -6.57 11.89 -5.06
N LEU A 8 -7.20 10.84 -4.53
CA LEU A 8 -6.48 9.83 -3.72
C LEU A 8 -5.33 9.21 -4.51
N HIS A 9 -5.48 9.02 -5.82
CA HIS A 9 -4.45 8.45 -6.68
C HIS A 9 -3.12 9.22 -6.63
N LEU A 10 -3.14 10.46 -6.17
CA LEU A 10 -1.90 11.25 -6.04
C LEU A 10 -1.04 10.79 -4.87
N LEU A 11 -1.66 10.17 -3.84
CA LEU A 11 -0.93 9.65 -2.68
C LEU A 11 -0.46 8.21 -2.87
N LEU A 12 -1.17 7.42 -3.65
CA LEU A 12 -0.94 5.98 -3.72
C LEU A 12 0.47 5.59 -4.18
N PRO A 13 1.07 6.24 -5.20
CA PRO A 13 2.40 5.83 -5.65
C PRO A 13 3.45 5.84 -4.54
N GLY A 14 3.45 6.87 -3.68
CA GLY A 14 4.38 6.93 -2.55
C GLY A 14 4.16 5.81 -1.56
N LYS A 15 2.90 5.50 -1.24
CA LYS A 15 2.56 4.41 -0.33
C LYS A 15 2.99 3.07 -0.91
N ILE A 16 2.77 2.84 -2.20
CA ILE A 16 3.18 1.61 -2.87
C ILE A 16 4.70 1.46 -2.85
N CYS A 17 5.44 2.53 -3.08
CA CYS A 17 6.91 2.49 -3.02
C CYS A 17 7.41 2.05 -1.65
N TRP A 18 6.83 2.54 -0.57
CA TRP A 18 7.21 2.11 0.78
C TRP A 18 7.02 0.61 0.95
N LEU A 19 5.88 0.10 0.51
CA LEU A 19 5.58 -1.33 0.65
C LEU A 19 6.51 -2.19 -0.19
N VAL A 20 6.84 -1.74 -1.40
CA VAL A 20 7.79 -2.46 -2.26
C VAL A 20 9.16 -2.56 -1.59
N GLU A 21 9.64 -1.46 -1.02
CA GLU A 21 10.93 -1.46 -0.35
C GLU A 21 10.95 -2.43 0.82
N TYR A 22 9.92 -2.44 1.65
CA TYR A 22 9.83 -3.38 2.78
C TYR A 22 9.78 -4.83 2.31
N LEU A 23 9.00 -5.12 1.29
CA LEU A 23 8.90 -6.49 0.76
C LEU A 23 10.24 -6.96 0.19
N HIS A 24 10.94 -6.08 -0.49
CA HIS A 24 12.27 -6.40 -1.02
C HIS A 24 13.26 -6.67 0.12
N ASP A 25 13.28 -5.79 1.12
CA ASP A 25 14.24 -5.90 2.23
C ASP A 25 13.99 -7.14 3.09
N ASP A 26 12.73 -7.45 3.38
CA ASP A 26 12.39 -8.51 4.32
C ASP A 26 12.27 -9.88 3.64
N TYR A 27 11.81 -9.94 2.40
CA TYR A 27 11.52 -11.20 1.71
C TYR A 27 12.35 -11.40 0.45
N GLY A 28 13.07 -10.39 -0.02
CA GLY A 28 13.82 -10.49 -1.25
C GLY A 28 12.96 -10.52 -2.51
N PHE A 29 11.72 -10.09 -2.42
CA PHE A 29 10.83 -10.09 -3.59
C PHE A 29 11.32 -9.09 -4.64
N THR A 30 11.15 -9.45 -5.92
CA THR A 30 11.42 -8.52 -7.02
C THR A 30 10.37 -7.42 -7.03
N LEU A 31 10.64 -6.36 -7.80
CA LEU A 31 9.67 -5.27 -7.99
C LEU A 31 8.33 -5.82 -8.50
N GLN A 32 8.38 -6.67 -9.52
CA GLN A 32 7.17 -7.22 -10.13
C GLN A 32 6.38 -8.08 -9.15
N GLU A 33 7.07 -8.93 -8.39
CA GLU A 33 6.43 -9.77 -7.39
C GLU A 33 5.80 -8.93 -6.28
N SER A 34 6.52 -7.93 -5.80
CA SER A 34 6.02 -7.02 -4.78
C SER A 34 4.76 -6.29 -5.25
N LEU A 35 4.79 -5.72 -6.45
CA LEU A 35 3.63 -5.02 -7.01
C LEU A 35 2.43 -5.95 -7.16
N SER A 36 2.67 -7.17 -7.65
CA SER A 36 1.61 -8.15 -7.84
C SER A 36 0.93 -8.48 -6.51
N ARG A 37 1.72 -8.71 -5.46
CA ARG A 37 1.17 -9.02 -4.14
C ARG A 37 0.38 -7.85 -3.56
N ILE A 38 0.91 -6.63 -3.70
CA ILE A 38 0.25 -5.43 -3.20
C ILE A 38 -1.08 -5.20 -3.89
N TYR A 39 -1.10 -5.23 -5.23
CA TYR A 39 -2.31 -4.94 -5.99
C TYR A 39 -3.41 -5.98 -5.82
N ARG A 40 -3.06 -7.22 -5.46
CA ARG A 40 -4.04 -8.27 -5.20
C ARG A 40 -4.50 -8.33 -3.75
N SER A 41 -3.92 -7.52 -2.87
CA SER A 41 -4.19 -7.58 -1.44
C SER A 41 -5.51 -6.90 -1.08
N GLU A 42 -6.10 -7.36 0.03
CA GLU A 42 -7.22 -6.67 0.64
C GLU A 42 -6.80 -5.28 1.14
N LEU A 43 -5.55 -5.17 1.59
CA LEU A 43 -5.02 -3.87 1.99
C LEU A 43 -5.13 -2.84 0.87
N TYR A 44 -4.77 -3.22 -0.36
CA TYR A 44 -4.83 -2.28 -1.47
C TYR A 44 -6.25 -1.82 -1.77
N LYS A 45 -7.23 -2.72 -1.64
CA LYS A 45 -8.63 -2.35 -1.81
C LYS A 45 -9.04 -1.28 -0.81
N LYS A 46 -8.64 -1.44 0.44
CA LYS A 46 -8.92 -0.45 1.49
C LYS A 46 -8.15 0.84 1.25
N LEU A 47 -6.88 0.73 0.93
CA LEU A 47 -6.00 1.88 0.73
C LEU A 47 -6.47 2.76 -0.44
N SER A 48 -6.97 2.15 -1.49
CA SER A 48 -7.43 2.86 -2.69
C SER A 48 -8.87 3.37 -2.58
N THR A 49 -9.54 3.16 -1.45
CA THR A 49 -10.90 3.64 -1.20
C THR A 49 -10.86 4.73 -0.14
N GLU A 50 -11.19 5.95 -0.52
CA GLU A 50 -11.05 7.12 0.35
C GLU A 50 -11.80 6.95 1.67
N SER A 51 -13.01 6.39 1.63
CA SER A 51 -13.87 6.28 2.81
C SER A 51 -13.31 5.40 3.91
N THR A 52 -12.38 4.50 3.61
CA THR A 52 -11.75 3.64 4.63
C THR A 52 -10.73 4.38 5.48
N LYS A 53 -10.21 5.51 4.99
CA LYS A 53 -9.16 6.30 5.62
C LYS A 53 -7.82 5.57 5.78
N TYR A 54 -7.63 4.41 5.18
CA TYR A 54 -6.35 3.69 5.25
C TYR A 54 -5.19 4.48 4.67
N TRP A 55 -5.47 5.39 3.76
CA TRP A 55 -4.45 6.26 3.17
C TRP A 55 -3.81 7.22 4.19
N HIS A 56 -4.41 7.38 5.39
CA HIS A 56 -3.81 8.14 6.49
C HIS A 56 -2.65 7.40 7.15
N LEU A 57 -2.62 6.07 7.05
CA LEU A 57 -1.65 5.27 7.78
C LEU A 57 -0.24 5.49 7.25
N GLY A 58 0.72 5.45 8.16
CA GLY A 58 2.13 5.50 7.82
C GLY A 58 2.64 4.17 7.25
N PRO A 59 3.91 4.15 6.78
CA PRO A 59 4.44 2.96 6.11
C PRO A 59 4.48 1.72 7.00
N VAL A 60 4.82 1.87 8.27
CA VAL A 60 4.92 0.72 9.18
C VAL A 60 3.54 0.10 9.41
N ASP A 61 2.52 0.93 9.62
CA ASP A 61 1.17 0.44 9.86
C ASP A 61 0.61 -0.28 8.63
N LEU A 62 0.84 0.31 7.44
CA LEU A 62 0.40 -0.32 6.20
C LEU A 62 1.12 -1.65 5.98
N TYR A 63 2.41 -1.70 6.24
CA TYR A 63 3.17 -2.92 6.08
C TYR A 63 2.72 -4.02 7.05
N ASN A 64 2.43 -3.66 8.30
CA ASN A 64 1.93 -4.62 9.27
C ASN A 64 0.60 -5.23 8.81
N GLU A 65 -0.28 -4.40 8.23
CA GLU A 65 -1.53 -4.89 7.66
C GLU A 65 -1.27 -5.84 6.48
N LEU A 66 -0.36 -5.47 5.59
CA LEU A 66 -0.03 -6.31 4.42
C LEU A 66 0.53 -7.65 4.85
N LYS A 67 1.37 -7.69 5.89
CA LYS A 67 2.00 -8.93 6.34
C LYS A 67 0.97 -9.97 6.80
N THR A 68 -0.19 -9.55 7.25
CA THR A 68 -1.23 -10.50 7.66
C THR A 68 -1.77 -11.31 6.48
N GLU A 69 -1.49 -10.88 5.26
CA GLU A 69 -1.97 -11.51 4.04
C GLU A 69 -0.88 -12.29 3.30
N LEU A 70 0.34 -12.26 3.80
CA LEU A 70 1.48 -12.92 3.12
C LEU A 70 1.64 -14.38 3.54
#